data_c1f63249049c13f5dee7a550ceb5d2c3
#
_entry.id   c1f63249049c13f5dee7a550ceb5d2c3
#
_cell.length_a   1.000
_cell.length_b   1.000
_cell.length_c   1.000
_cell.angle_alpha   90.00
_cell.angle_beta   90.00
_cell.angle_gamma   90.00
#
_symmetry.space_group_name_H-M   'P 1'
#
loop_
_entity.id
_entity.type
_entity.pdbx_description
1 polymer ?
#
loop_
_entity_poly.entity_id
_entity_poly.type
_entity_poly.pdbx_seq_one_letter_code
_entity_poly.pdbx_strand_id
1 'polypeptide(L)'
;MSTSCVYPLETERAFQLAREAGFDGVEVMVTNAATTRDAVALRKLSKKYHLPILSIHAPVLLLTTFVWGRDPQVKLERSAELAAAVGADTVVVHPPFRWQKDYSENFLEIVRRIETTSGINIGVENMFPWKAKGRSVAAYAPGWDPSDWDCDNVTLDFSHASLAGQSGLELAQHFGDRLRHIHLCDGSGSQDDGQIFDEHLIPGMGTQPVAETLEYLAAKNWDGAVVAEINTRRAKSDAERLKALRKTVRFARTHLGLHTR
;
A
#
# COMPACT_ATOMS: atom_id res chain seq x y z
N MET A 1 7.00 5.64 3.98
CA MET A 1 6.67 4.54 4.94
C MET A 1 5.16 4.55 5.18
N SER A 2 4.50 3.41 5.05
CA SER A 2 3.10 3.26 5.49
C SER A 2 3.01 3.27 7.02
N THR A 3 1.97 3.89 7.56
CA THR A 3 1.69 3.84 9.00
C THR A 3 1.32 2.43 9.48
N SER A 4 0.95 1.53 8.56
CA SER A 4 0.73 0.09 8.80
C SER A 4 1.96 -0.62 9.34
N CYS A 5 3.18 -0.20 8.91
CA CYS A 5 4.44 -0.81 9.33
C CYS A 5 4.60 -0.93 10.86
N VAL A 6 4.02 -0.02 11.59
CA VAL A 6 4.19 0.05 13.04
C VAL A 6 2.89 -0.19 13.82
N TYR A 7 1.83 -0.61 13.13
CA TYR A 7 0.60 -0.99 13.81
C TYR A 7 0.87 -2.02 14.93
N PRO A 8 0.28 -1.90 16.13
CA PRO A 8 -0.85 -1.02 16.49
C PRO A 8 -0.45 0.32 17.14
N LEU A 9 0.75 0.84 16.91
CA LEU A 9 1.17 2.11 17.51
C LEU A 9 0.32 3.28 16.97
N GLU A 10 0.27 4.34 17.77
CA GLU A 10 -0.44 5.58 17.43
C GLU A 10 0.14 6.23 16.16
N THR A 11 -0.72 6.94 15.42
CA THR A 11 -0.35 7.60 14.15
C THR A 11 0.85 8.55 14.33
N GLU A 12 0.89 9.30 15.43
CA GLU A 12 2.02 10.20 15.72
C GLU A 12 3.33 9.42 15.90
N ARG A 13 3.28 8.24 16.54
CA ARG A 13 4.48 7.41 16.69
C ARG A 13 4.96 6.87 15.34
N ALA A 14 4.05 6.59 14.40
CA ALA A 14 4.43 6.22 13.04
C ALA A 14 5.22 7.33 12.34
N PHE A 15 4.76 8.58 12.42
CA PHE A 15 5.48 9.72 11.85
C PHE A 15 6.86 9.90 12.49
N GLN A 16 6.95 9.78 13.81
CA GLN A 16 8.20 9.89 14.54
C GLN A 16 9.20 8.82 14.07
N LEU A 17 8.80 7.54 14.02
CA LEU A 17 9.63 6.43 13.59
C LEU A 17 10.03 6.56 12.13
N ALA A 18 9.13 7.03 11.26
CA ALA A 18 9.45 7.31 9.87
C ALA A 18 10.58 8.36 9.74
N ARG A 19 10.48 9.45 10.51
CA ARG A 19 11.52 10.49 10.53
C ARG A 19 12.84 9.96 11.07
N GLU A 20 12.82 9.23 12.18
CA GLU A 20 14.02 8.64 12.80
C GLU A 20 14.68 7.58 11.91
N ALA A 21 13.89 6.84 11.13
CA ALA A 21 14.41 5.86 10.18
C ALA A 21 14.98 6.48 8.91
N GLY A 22 14.63 7.74 8.60
CA GLY A 22 15.13 8.49 7.44
C GLY A 22 14.27 8.35 6.18
N PHE A 23 12.96 8.10 6.31
CA PHE A 23 12.03 8.16 5.18
C PHE A 23 11.77 9.60 4.72
N ASP A 24 11.43 9.76 3.45
CA ASP A 24 11.19 11.05 2.81
C ASP A 24 9.73 11.49 2.94
N GLY A 25 8.81 10.58 3.26
CA GLY A 25 7.39 10.83 3.45
C GLY A 25 6.66 9.65 4.08
N VAL A 26 5.37 9.79 4.27
CA VAL A 26 4.51 8.77 4.86
C VAL A 26 3.29 8.50 3.98
N GLU A 27 2.83 7.26 4.03
CA GLU A 27 1.48 6.89 3.66
C GLU A 27 0.64 6.73 4.91
N VAL A 28 -0.58 7.22 4.89
CA VAL A 28 -1.52 7.07 6.00
C VAL A 28 -2.54 5.99 5.68
N MET A 29 -2.44 4.85 6.35
CA MET A 29 -3.49 3.85 6.34
C MET A 29 -4.66 4.35 7.19
N VAL A 30 -5.82 4.52 6.57
CA VAL A 30 -7.05 4.96 7.26
C VAL A 30 -7.62 3.82 8.09
N THR A 31 -7.77 4.08 9.39
CA THR A 31 -8.25 3.10 10.38
C THR A 31 -9.35 3.68 11.25
N ASN A 32 -9.73 2.92 12.30
CA ASN A 32 -10.67 3.41 13.33
C ASN A 32 -10.06 4.52 14.21
N ALA A 33 -8.74 4.72 14.20
CA ALA A 33 -8.10 5.83 14.92
C ALA A 33 -8.51 7.17 14.31
N ALA A 34 -9.07 8.07 15.13
CA ALA A 34 -9.61 9.34 14.66
C ALA A 34 -8.58 10.19 13.92
N THR A 35 -7.32 10.19 14.36
CA THR A 35 -6.21 10.93 13.74
C THR A 35 -6.00 10.56 12.27
N THR A 36 -6.20 9.29 11.89
CA THR A 36 -6.00 8.85 10.50
C THR A 36 -7.05 9.39 9.52
N ARG A 37 -8.12 10.01 10.04
CA ARG A 37 -9.26 10.56 9.28
C ARG A 37 -9.39 12.08 9.43
N ASP A 38 -8.51 12.69 10.20
CA ASP A 38 -8.54 14.13 10.48
C ASP A 38 -7.41 14.84 9.71
N ALA A 39 -7.78 15.51 8.62
CA ALA A 39 -6.83 16.25 7.78
C ALA A 39 -6.06 17.33 8.56
N VAL A 40 -6.67 17.96 9.57
CA VAL A 40 -6.00 18.98 10.40
C VAL A 40 -4.93 18.34 11.28
N ALA A 41 -5.26 17.25 11.94
CA ALA A 41 -4.32 16.49 12.76
C ALA A 41 -3.16 15.93 11.89
N LEU A 42 -3.47 15.35 10.74
CA LEU A 42 -2.46 14.80 9.82
C LEU A 42 -1.51 15.88 9.30
N ARG A 43 -2.01 17.06 8.88
CA ARG A 43 -1.15 18.19 8.49
C ARG A 43 -0.27 18.69 9.63
N LYS A 44 -0.77 18.68 10.87
CA LYS A 44 0.05 19.04 12.04
C LYS A 44 1.20 18.05 12.22
N LEU A 45 0.94 16.74 12.08
CA LEU A 45 1.98 15.71 12.17
C LEU A 45 2.99 15.85 11.01
N SER A 46 2.53 16.00 9.77
CA SER A 46 3.38 16.24 8.61
C SER A 46 4.33 17.42 8.84
N LYS A 47 3.79 18.55 9.31
CA LYS A 47 4.60 19.75 9.63
C LYS A 47 5.56 19.51 10.80
N LYS A 48 5.10 18.86 11.87
CA LYS A 48 5.89 18.59 13.09
C LYS A 48 7.13 17.72 12.78
N TYR A 49 6.96 16.70 11.95
CA TYR A 49 8.02 15.75 11.64
C TYR A 49 8.74 16.05 10.31
N HIS A 50 8.34 17.11 9.60
CA HIS A 50 8.88 17.46 8.27
C HIS A 50 8.81 16.28 7.29
N LEU A 51 7.66 15.61 7.26
CA LEU A 51 7.38 14.47 6.37
C LEU A 51 6.08 14.75 5.60
N PRO A 52 6.14 14.92 4.28
CA PRO A 52 4.93 14.99 3.46
C PRO A 52 4.13 13.69 3.58
N ILE A 53 2.82 13.80 3.40
CA ILE A 53 1.95 12.64 3.22
C ILE A 53 1.90 12.39 1.72
N LEU A 54 2.39 11.22 1.28
CA LEU A 54 2.53 10.87 -0.13
C LEU A 54 1.25 10.23 -0.66
N SER A 55 0.59 9.43 0.17
CA SER A 55 -0.59 8.66 -0.20
C SER A 55 -1.50 8.42 1.00
N ILE A 56 -2.76 8.11 0.68
CA ILE A 56 -3.76 7.64 1.63
C ILE A 56 -4.13 6.21 1.24
N HIS A 57 -4.00 5.26 2.15
CA HIS A 57 -4.52 3.91 1.95
C HIS A 57 -5.97 3.85 2.43
N ALA A 58 -6.89 3.58 1.51
CA ALA A 58 -8.33 3.56 1.79
C ALA A 58 -8.71 2.46 2.81
N PRO A 59 -9.76 2.67 3.63
CA PRO A 59 -10.17 1.72 4.66
C PRO A 59 -10.98 0.56 4.06
N VAL A 60 -10.30 -0.32 3.32
CA VAL A 60 -10.89 -1.43 2.57
C VAL A 60 -10.88 -2.77 3.32
N LEU A 61 -10.12 -2.87 4.40
CA LEU A 61 -10.02 -4.08 5.21
C LEU A 61 -11.32 -4.35 5.99
N LEU A 62 -11.60 -5.63 6.27
CA LEU A 62 -12.77 -6.04 7.07
C LEU A 62 -12.80 -5.38 8.46
N LEU A 63 -11.63 -5.15 9.06
CA LEU A 63 -11.49 -4.46 10.35
C LEU A 63 -11.89 -2.97 10.30
N THR A 64 -11.91 -2.38 9.11
CA THR A 64 -12.28 -0.98 8.88
C THR A 64 -13.70 -0.81 8.33
N THR A 65 -14.55 -1.85 8.45
CA THR A 65 -15.90 -1.88 7.89
C THR A 65 -16.75 -0.67 8.27
N PHE A 66 -16.58 -0.15 9.48
CA PHE A 66 -17.37 0.99 9.98
C PHE A 66 -16.70 2.36 9.85
N VAL A 67 -15.49 2.41 9.30
CA VAL A 67 -14.83 3.69 9.01
C VAL A 67 -15.63 4.40 7.91
N TRP A 68 -16.12 5.58 8.21
CA TRP A 68 -16.98 6.39 7.34
C TRP A 68 -18.28 5.69 6.87
N GLY A 69 -18.74 4.68 7.59
CA GLY A 69 -19.92 3.89 7.22
C GLY A 69 -19.54 2.57 6.53
N ARG A 70 -20.55 1.91 5.96
CA ARG A 70 -20.39 0.58 5.32
C ARG A 70 -20.25 0.65 3.80
N ASP A 71 -20.62 1.77 3.20
CA ASP A 71 -20.58 1.95 1.74
C ASP A 71 -19.12 2.10 1.26
N PRO A 72 -18.61 1.17 0.43
CA PRO A 72 -17.23 1.21 -0.03
C PRO A 72 -16.96 2.36 -1.01
N GLN A 73 -17.95 2.79 -1.79
CA GLN A 73 -17.82 3.95 -2.67
C GLN A 73 -17.62 5.23 -1.86
N VAL A 74 -18.43 5.46 -0.83
CA VAL A 74 -18.29 6.61 0.08
C VAL A 74 -16.92 6.60 0.76
N LYS A 75 -16.40 5.44 1.11
CA LYS A 75 -15.05 5.32 1.69
C LYS A 75 -13.97 5.76 0.71
N LEU A 76 -14.06 5.36 -0.55
CA LEU A 76 -13.10 5.74 -1.58
C LEU A 76 -13.18 7.26 -1.87
N GLU A 77 -14.39 7.80 -2.00
CA GLU A 77 -14.61 9.24 -2.19
C GLU A 77 -14.01 10.05 -1.02
N ARG A 78 -14.27 9.65 0.22
CA ARG A 78 -13.69 10.32 1.40
C ARG A 78 -12.17 10.15 1.52
N SER A 79 -11.62 9.05 1.00
CA SER A 79 -10.17 8.88 0.94
C SER A 79 -9.54 9.86 -0.04
N ALA A 80 -10.17 10.09 -1.20
CA ALA A 80 -9.73 11.09 -2.16
C ALA A 80 -9.85 12.54 -1.62
N GLU A 81 -10.96 12.85 -0.92
CA GLU A 81 -11.13 14.14 -0.22
C GLU A 81 -10.02 14.35 0.83
N LEU A 82 -9.72 13.30 1.61
CA LEU A 82 -8.66 13.36 2.61
C LEU A 82 -7.28 13.55 1.97
N ALA A 83 -6.99 12.82 0.89
CA ALA A 83 -5.74 12.95 0.13
C ALA A 83 -5.55 14.38 -0.35
N ALA A 84 -6.54 14.95 -1.03
CA ALA A 84 -6.51 16.35 -1.46
C ALA A 84 -6.30 17.32 -0.28
N ALA A 85 -7.00 17.10 0.84
CA ALA A 85 -6.91 17.96 2.01
C ALA A 85 -5.55 17.92 2.71
N VAL A 86 -4.77 16.82 2.59
CA VAL A 86 -3.43 16.70 3.19
C VAL A 86 -2.30 16.95 2.20
N GLY A 87 -2.63 17.14 0.91
CA GLY A 87 -1.66 17.38 -0.16
C GLY A 87 -1.00 16.10 -0.69
N ALA A 88 -1.64 14.95 -0.50
CA ALA A 88 -1.27 13.70 -1.15
C ALA A 88 -1.91 13.64 -2.55
N ASP A 89 -1.24 13.00 -3.49
CA ASP A 89 -1.69 12.87 -4.88
C ASP A 89 -2.26 11.49 -5.21
N THR A 90 -2.13 10.53 -4.30
CA THR A 90 -2.49 9.13 -4.53
C THR A 90 -3.35 8.56 -3.40
N VAL A 91 -4.36 7.78 -3.77
CA VAL A 91 -5.10 6.89 -2.88
C VAL A 91 -4.87 5.46 -3.33
N VAL A 92 -4.44 4.59 -2.42
CA VAL A 92 -4.36 3.15 -2.66
C VAL A 92 -5.67 2.50 -2.28
N VAL A 93 -6.17 1.62 -3.14
CA VAL A 93 -7.42 0.87 -2.91
C VAL A 93 -7.29 -0.58 -3.37
N HIS A 94 -7.82 -1.50 -2.56
CA HIS A 94 -7.96 -2.90 -2.98
C HIS A 94 -9.14 -3.08 -3.94
N PRO A 95 -9.11 -4.07 -4.83
CA PRO A 95 -10.28 -4.53 -5.53
C PRO A 95 -11.45 -4.84 -4.58
N PRO A 96 -12.69 -4.60 -5.00
CA PRO A 96 -13.87 -4.91 -4.20
C PRO A 96 -13.99 -6.39 -3.84
N PHE A 97 -14.61 -6.67 -2.71
CA PHE A 97 -15.05 -8.03 -2.43
C PHE A 97 -16.30 -8.39 -3.24
N ARG A 98 -16.41 -9.63 -3.67
CA ARG A 98 -17.54 -10.14 -4.48
C ARG A 98 -18.92 -9.93 -3.86
N TRP A 99 -19.02 -9.81 -2.54
CA TRP A 99 -20.28 -9.55 -1.84
C TRP A 99 -20.68 -8.07 -1.84
N GLN A 100 -19.82 -7.17 -2.31
CA GLN A 100 -20.10 -5.74 -2.49
C GLN A 100 -20.65 -5.49 -3.92
N LYS A 101 -21.75 -6.19 -4.29
CA LYS A 101 -22.22 -6.35 -5.67
C LYS A 101 -22.22 -5.07 -6.50
N ASP A 102 -22.99 -4.07 -6.12
CA ASP A 102 -23.13 -2.83 -6.90
C ASP A 102 -21.81 -2.10 -7.05
N TYR A 103 -21.00 -2.09 -5.97
CA TYR A 103 -19.67 -1.48 -6.00
C TYR A 103 -18.70 -2.27 -6.89
N SER A 104 -18.73 -3.59 -6.84
CA SER A 104 -17.82 -4.42 -7.63
C SER A 104 -18.14 -4.39 -9.14
N GLU A 105 -19.41 -4.28 -9.50
CA GLU A 105 -19.85 -4.17 -10.90
C GLU A 105 -19.47 -2.82 -11.52
N ASN A 106 -19.44 -1.75 -10.72
CA ASN A 106 -19.18 -0.40 -11.19
C ASN A 106 -17.79 0.13 -10.76
N PHE A 107 -16.92 -0.71 -10.21
CA PHE A 107 -15.69 -0.30 -9.54
C PHE A 107 -14.78 0.58 -10.42
N LEU A 108 -14.47 0.13 -11.64
CA LEU A 108 -13.59 0.87 -12.54
C LEU A 108 -14.19 2.19 -13.01
N GLU A 109 -15.51 2.26 -13.20
CA GLU A 109 -16.20 3.50 -13.50
C GLU A 109 -16.14 4.48 -12.31
N ILE A 110 -16.35 3.98 -11.10
CA ILE A 110 -16.25 4.77 -9.87
C ILE A 110 -14.83 5.31 -9.69
N VAL A 111 -13.78 4.47 -9.88
CA VAL A 111 -12.38 4.89 -9.83
C VAL A 111 -12.13 6.03 -10.82
N ARG A 112 -12.44 5.83 -12.09
CA ARG A 112 -12.23 6.83 -13.15
C ARG A 112 -12.97 8.15 -12.87
N ARG A 113 -14.21 8.06 -12.37
CA ARG A 113 -15.00 9.24 -12.01
C ARG A 113 -14.33 10.01 -10.86
N ILE A 114 -13.84 9.32 -9.82
CA ILE A 114 -13.18 9.97 -8.68
C ILE A 114 -11.88 10.63 -9.14
N GLU A 115 -11.05 9.95 -9.95
CA GLU A 115 -9.84 10.53 -10.51
C GLU A 115 -10.13 11.80 -11.31
N THR A 116 -11.12 11.75 -12.22
CA THR A 116 -11.51 12.89 -13.03
C THR A 116 -12.01 14.08 -12.21
N THR A 117 -12.76 13.81 -11.14
CA THR A 117 -13.40 14.89 -10.35
C THR A 117 -12.50 15.45 -9.25
N SER A 118 -11.60 14.65 -8.70
CA SER A 118 -10.72 15.05 -7.59
C SER A 118 -9.32 15.45 -8.04
N GLY A 119 -8.85 14.94 -9.18
CA GLY A 119 -7.45 15.03 -9.61
C GLY A 119 -6.50 14.16 -8.80
N ILE A 120 -7.03 13.23 -8.00
CA ILE A 120 -6.25 12.29 -7.18
C ILE A 120 -6.12 10.96 -7.93
N ASN A 121 -4.92 10.45 -8.04
CA ASN A 121 -4.67 9.12 -8.62
C ASN A 121 -5.22 8.02 -7.71
N ILE A 122 -5.96 7.07 -8.27
CA ILE A 122 -6.47 5.92 -7.52
C ILE A 122 -5.67 4.67 -7.91
N GLY A 123 -4.64 4.37 -7.15
CA GLY A 123 -3.80 3.20 -7.37
C GLY A 123 -4.51 1.91 -6.95
N VAL A 124 -5.01 1.17 -7.94
CA VAL A 124 -5.64 -0.14 -7.67
C VAL A 124 -4.56 -1.17 -7.40
N GLU A 125 -4.60 -1.78 -6.23
CA GLU A 125 -3.56 -2.68 -5.75
C GLU A 125 -3.77 -4.12 -6.22
N ASN A 126 -2.69 -4.81 -6.64
CA ASN A 126 -2.75 -6.24 -6.84
C ASN A 126 -2.94 -6.96 -5.50
N MET A 127 -3.91 -7.86 -5.49
CA MET A 127 -4.20 -8.72 -4.36
C MET A 127 -3.79 -10.17 -4.65
N PHE A 128 -4.38 -11.11 -3.96
CA PHE A 128 -4.11 -12.53 -4.13
C PHE A 128 -5.38 -13.37 -3.97
N PRO A 129 -5.45 -14.57 -4.57
CA PRO A 129 -6.57 -15.48 -4.39
C PRO A 129 -6.60 -16.01 -2.96
N TRP A 130 -7.75 -15.95 -2.30
CA TRP A 130 -7.89 -16.60 -1.00
C TRP A 130 -7.87 -18.11 -1.15
N LYS A 131 -7.24 -18.80 -0.20
CA LYS A 131 -7.28 -20.27 -0.13
C LYS A 131 -8.06 -20.72 1.10
N ALA A 132 -9.04 -21.59 0.87
CA ALA A 132 -9.78 -22.23 1.93
C ALA A 132 -9.77 -23.74 1.69
N LYS A 133 -9.33 -24.52 2.66
CA LYS A 133 -9.23 -26.00 2.57
C LYS A 133 -8.52 -26.48 1.29
N GLY A 134 -7.39 -25.85 0.93
CA GLY A 134 -6.59 -26.20 -0.25
C GLY A 134 -7.19 -25.80 -1.61
N ARG A 135 -8.30 -25.03 -1.63
CA ARG A 135 -8.94 -24.53 -2.86
C ARG A 135 -8.85 -23.03 -2.93
N SER A 136 -8.54 -22.49 -4.11
CA SER A 136 -8.63 -21.05 -4.36
C SER A 136 -10.08 -20.60 -4.31
N VAL A 137 -10.33 -19.51 -3.57
CA VAL A 137 -11.62 -18.86 -3.46
C VAL A 137 -11.50 -17.48 -4.06
N ALA A 138 -12.33 -17.18 -5.06
CA ALA A 138 -12.42 -15.85 -5.64
C ALA A 138 -13.13 -14.92 -4.65
N ALA A 139 -12.35 -14.19 -3.84
CA ALA A 139 -12.86 -13.23 -2.85
C ALA A 139 -13.15 -11.87 -3.48
N TYR A 140 -12.42 -11.50 -4.53
CA TYR A 140 -12.48 -10.20 -5.20
C TYR A 140 -13.26 -10.26 -6.52
N ALA A 141 -13.80 -9.10 -6.94
CA ALA A 141 -14.44 -8.89 -8.23
C ALA A 141 -14.08 -7.48 -8.78
N PRO A 142 -13.72 -7.36 -10.07
CA PRO A 142 -13.75 -8.38 -11.10
C PRO A 142 -12.69 -9.47 -10.92
N GLY A 143 -11.68 -9.25 -10.10
CA GLY A 143 -10.60 -10.17 -9.80
C GLY A 143 -9.69 -9.63 -8.70
N TRP A 144 -8.53 -10.21 -8.54
CA TRP A 144 -7.49 -9.81 -7.59
C TRP A 144 -6.24 -9.23 -8.28
N ASP A 145 -6.14 -9.36 -9.60
CA ASP A 145 -5.03 -8.90 -10.42
C ASP A 145 -5.52 -7.81 -11.39
N PRO A 146 -5.05 -6.55 -11.24
CA PRO A 146 -5.45 -5.44 -12.10
C PRO A 146 -4.66 -5.36 -13.42
N SER A 147 -3.86 -6.36 -13.76
CA SER A 147 -2.95 -6.34 -14.93
C SER A 147 -3.65 -5.94 -16.21
N ASP A 148 -4.81 -6.55 -16.49
CA ASP A 148 -5.57 -6.35 -17.72
C ASP A 148 -6.81 -5.45 -17.53
N TRP A 149 -6.89 -4.71 -16.40
CA TRP A 149 -8.03 -3.84 -16.15
C TRP A 149 -7.84 -2.46 -16.80
N ASP A 150 -8.95 -1.88 -17.20
CA ASP A 150 -9.00 -0.52 -17.75
C ASP A 150 -9.01 0.51 -16.57
N CYS A 151 -7.86 0.63 -15.92
CA CYS A 151 -7.57 1.62 -14.87
C CYS A 151 -6.24 2.32 -15.18
N ASP A 152 -6.19 3.61 -14.90
CA ASP A 152 -5.05 4.46 -15.26
C ASP A 152 -3.88 4.34 -14.27
N ASN A 153 -4.17 3.97 -13.02
CA ASN A 153 -3.16 3.89 -11.97
C ASN A 153 -3.26 2.56 -11.20
N VAL A 154 -2.11 1.92 -10.99
CA VAL A 154 -1.99 0.68 -10.22
C VAL A 154 -0.94 0.80 -9.13
N THR A 155 -1.13 0.02 -8.07
CA THR A 155 -0.18 -0.18 -6.97
C THR A 155 0.34 -1.61 -7.02
N LEU A 156 1.66 -1.78 -6.95
CA LEU A 156 2.30 -3.08 -6.84
C LEU A 156 2.63 -3.38 -5.38
N ASP A 157 2.07 -4.47 -4.84
CA ASP A 157 2.49 -5.07 -3.58
C ASP A 157 3.21 -6.40 -3.81
N PHE A 158 4.44 -6.53 -3.26
CA PHE A 158 5.26 -7.72 -3.43
C PHE A 158 4.83 -8.89 -2.57
N SER A 159 4.27 -8.65 -1.37
CA SER A 159 3.75 -9.72 -0.51
C SER A 159 2.53 -10.37 -1.16
N HIS A 160 1.65 -9.55 -1.72
CA HIS A 160 0.48 -10.00 -2.47
C HIS A 160 0.88 -10.75 -3.75
N ALA A 161 1.86 -10.24 -4.51
CA ALA A 161 2.40 -10.94 -5.69
C ALA A 161 2.94 -12.33 -5.30
N SER A 162 3.67 -12.42 -4.18
CA SER A 162 4.19 -13.68 -3.64
C SER A 162 3.08 -14.69 -3.34
N LEU A 163 2.02 -14.25 -2.65
CA LEU A 163 0.86 -15.08 -2.31
C LEU A 163 0.06 -15.51 -3.55
N ALA A 164 0.06 -14.67 -4.59
CA ALA A 164 -0.56 -14.97 -5.88
C ALA A 164 0.28 -15.94 -6.74
N GLY A 165 1.55 -16.17 -6.36
CA GLY A 165 2.49 -16.95 -7.18
C GLY A 165 2.98 -16.19 -8.41
N GLN A 166 2.95 -14.85 -8.37
CA GLN A 166 3.38 -13.96 -9.43
C GLN A 166 4.74 -13.33 -9.10
N SER A 167 5.45 -12.89 -10.12
CA SER A 167 6.69 -12.13 -9.99
C SER A 167 6.39 -10.62 -9.95
N GLY A 168 6.85 -9.93 -8.90
CA GLY A 168 6.72 -8.48 -8.83
C GLY A 168 7.41 -7.75 -9.98
N LEU A 169 8.50 -8.30 -10.52
CA LEU A 169 9.18 -7.74 -11.70
C LEU A 169 8.31 -7.86 -12.96
N GLU A 170 7.72 -9.02 -13.19
CA GLU A 170 6.82 -9.22 -14.34
C GLU A 170 5.59 -8.34 -14.25
N LEU A 171 5.00 -8.21 -13.05
CA LEU A 171 3.90 -7.29 -12.80
C LEU A 171 4.30 -5.83 -13.07
N ALA A 172 5.45 -5.38 -12.57
CA ALA A 172 5.93 -4.02 -12.82
C ALA A 172 6.14 -3.74 -14.31
N GLN A 173 6.66 -4.72 -15.07
CA GLN A 173 6.82 -4.63 -16.51
C GLN A 173 5.47 -4.57 -17.23
N HIS A 174 4.50 -5.37 -16.82
CA HIS A 174 3.16 -5.41 -17.40
C HIS A 174 2.34 -4.15 -17.09
N PHE A 175 2.42 -3.64 -15.87
CA PHE A 175 1.76 -2.39 -15.49
C PHE A 175 2.30 -1.18 -16.27
N GLY A 176 3.61 -1.17 -16.58
CA GLY A 176 4.22 -0.11 -17.38
C GLY A 176 3.95 1.27 -16.82
N ASP A 177 3.46 2.19 -17.65
CA ASP A 177 3.21 3.59 -17.27
C ASP A 177 2.03 3.76 -16.29
N ARG A 178 1.21 2.72 -16.09
CA ARG A 178 0.14 2.72 -15.07
C ARG A 178 0.67 2.53 -13.65
N LEU A 179 1.90 2.00 -13.49
CA LEU A 179 2.48 1.80 -12.16
C LEU A 179 2.81 3.16 -11.53
N ARG A 180 2.08 3.53 -10.48
CA ARG A 180 2.24 4.80 -9.77
C ARG A 180 2.77 4.64 -8.36
N HIS A 181 2.57 3.48 -7.77
CA HIS A 181 2.81 3.25 -6.35
C HIS A 181 3.34 1.84 -6.11
N ILE A 182 4.22 1.70 -5.14
CA ILE A 182 4.77 0.42 -4.72
C ILE A 182 4.66 0.29 -3.21
N HIS A 183 4.06 -0.78 -2.74
CA HIS A 183 4.24 -1.27 -1.39
C HIS A 183 5.49 -2.13 -1.33
N LEU A 184 6.54 -1.53 -0.77
CA LEU A 184 7.86 -2.14 -0.64
C LEU A 184 7.87 -3.07 0.58
N CYS A 185 7.73 -4.32 0.31
CA CYS A 185 7.86 -5.44 1.23
C CYS A 185 8.46 -6.64 0.48
N ASP A 186 8.38 -7.81 1.05
CA ASP A 186 8.75 -9.09 0.45
C ASP A 186 7.80 -10.18 0.95
N GLY A 187 7.77 -11.32 0.31
CA GLY A 187 6.99 -12.48 0.69
C GLY A 187 7.68 -13.76 0.28
N SER A 188 7.45 -14.84 1.02
CA SER A 188 8.01 -16.17 0.71
C SER A 188 7.05 -17.04 -0.11
N GLY A 189 5.79 -16.60 -0.27
CA GLY A 189 4.73 -17.39 -0.88
C GLY A 189 4.31 -18.59 -0.02
N SER A 190 4.83 -18.68 1.22
CA SER A 190 4.49 -19.76 2.12
C SER A 190 3.06 -19.60 2.60
N GLN A 191 2.27 -20.63 2.33
CA GLN A 191 0.89 -20.76 2.81
C GLN A 191 0.85 -21.97 3.70
N ASP A 192 1.16 -21.77 4.99
CA ASP A 192 1.02 -22.85 5.99
C ASP A 192 -0.46 -23.16 6.22
N ASP A 193 -0.82 -24.42 6.07
CA ASP A 193 -2.04 -25.13 6.50
C ASP A 193 -3.33 -24.29 6.66
N GLY A 194 -3.70 -23.54 5.62
CA GLY A 194 -5.00 -22.89 5.54
C GLY A 194 -5.10 -21.52 6.21
N GLN A 195 -4.01 -20.96 6.70
CA GLN A 195 -3.94 -19.56 7.09
C GLN A 195 -3.33 -18.74 5.95
N ILE A 196 -4.07 -17.75 5.46
CA ILE A 196 -3.53 -16.75 4.54
C ILE A 196 -2.64 -15.84 5.37
N PHE A 197 -1.34 -15.98 5.20
CA PHE A 197 -0.35 -15.14 5.89
C PHE A 197 0.19 -14.13 4.90
N ASP A 198 -0.36 -12.94 4.96
CA ASP A 198 0.24 -11.79 4.32
C ASP A 198 1.44 -11.35 5.16
N GLU A 199 2.64 -11.72 4.68
CA GLU A 199 3.86 -11.69 5.51
C GLU A 199 4.40 -10.27 5.64
N HIS A 200 4.38 -9.49 4.59
CA HIS A 200 5.02 -8.18 4.51
C HIS A 200 6.44 -8.21 5.12
N LEU A 201 7.28 -9.08 4.60
CA LEU A 201 8.66 -9.25 5.05
C LEU A 201 9.51 -8.01 4.69
N ILE A 202 10.62 -7.85 5.40
CA ILE A 202 11.64 -6.86 5.03
C ILE A 202 12.22 -7.25 3.66
N PRO A 203 12.37 -6.33 2.69
CA PRO A 203 12.93 -6.60 1.38
C PRO A 203 14.26 -7.39 1.44
N GLY A 204 14.36 -8.44 0.64
CA GLY A 204 15.47 -9.40 0.63
C GLY A 204 15.39 -10.47 1.71
N MET A 205 14.24 -10.64 2.38
CA MET A 205 14.00 -11.73 3.32
C MET A 205 12.97 -12.75 2.81
N GLY A 206 12.35 -12.50 1.68
CA GLY A 206 11.46 -13.40 0.96
C GLY A 206 12.10 -13.91 -0.34
N THR A 207 11.26 -14.16 -1.32
CA THR A 207 11.66 -14.75 -2.61
C THR A 207 11.28 -13.87 -3.80
N GLN A 208 10.67 -12.69 -3.56
CA GLN A 208 10.32 -11.78 -4.64
C GLN A 208 11.56 -11.07 -5.21
N PRO A 209 11.60 -10.80 -6.51
CA PRO A 209 12.68 -10.08 -7.17
C PRO A 209 12.61 -8.57 -6.89
N VAL A 210 12.61 -8.20 -5.59
CA VAL A 210 12.39 -6.80 -5.16
C VAL A 210 13.53 -5.90 -5.61
N ALA A 211 14.78 -6.37 -5.50
CA ALA A 211 15.97 -5.63 -5.90
C ALA A 211 15.93 -5.35 -7.41
N GLU A 212 15.76 -6.39 -8.20
CA GLU A 212 15.72 -6.35 -9.67
C GLU A 212 14.56 -5.46 -10.16
N THR A 213 13.44 -5.47 -9.46
CA THR A 213 12.29 -4.60 -9.79
C THR A 213 12.63 -3.13 -9.57
N LEU A 214 13.23 -2.77 -8.43
CA LEU A 214 13.64 -1.39 -8.16
C LEU A 214 14.72 -0.91 -9.14
N GLU A 215 15.69 -1.75 -9.47
CA GLU A 215 16.73 -1.46 -10.46
C GLU A 215 16.15 -1.26 -11.87
N TYR A 216 15.18 -2.11 -12.27
CA TYR A 216 14.44 -1.94 -13.52
C TYR A 216 13.72 -0.59 -13.58
N LEU A 217 13.03 -0.21 -12.52
CA LEU A 217 12.31 1.07 -12.44
C LEU A 217 13.26 2.27 -12.44
N ALA A 218 14.37 2.16 -11.71
CA ALA A 218 15.43 3.19 -11.74
C ALA A 218 16.00 3.40 -13.14
N ALA A 219 16.26 2.31 -13.87
CA ALA A 219 16.74 2.38 -15.25
C ALA A 219 15.73 3.00 -16.23
N LYS A 220 14.44 2.96 -15.89
CA LYS A 220 13.35 3.61 -16.64
C LYS A 220 13.10 5.06 -16.23
N ASN A 221 13.85 5.60 -15.26
CA ASN A 221 13.58 6.90 -14.63
C ASN A 221 12.13 7.01 -14.11
N TRP A 222 11.60 5.92 -13.57
CA TRP A 222 10.28 5.90 -12.97
C TRP A 222 10.21 6.84 -11.76
N ASP A 223 9.16 7.64 -11.64
CA ASP A 223 9.01 8.73 -10.68
C ASP A 223 7.89 8.51 -9.65
N GLY A 224 7.32 7.32 -9.60
CA GLY A 224 6.26 6.98 -8.64
C GLY A 224 6.77 6.83 -7.20
N ALA A 225 5.84 6.57 -6.29
CA ALA A 225 6.14 6.45 -4.87
C ALA A 225 6.53 5.01 -4.47
N VAL A 226 7.66 4.87 -3.76
CA VAL A 226 8.06 3.61 -3.11
C VAL A 226 7.79 3.72 -1.61
N VAL A 227 6.74 3.06 -1.14
CA VAL A 227 6.29 3.12 0.24
C VAL A 227 6.58 1.81 0.95
N ALA A 228 7.42 1.85 1.98
CA ALA A 228 7.65 0.65 2.80
C ALA A 228 6.35 0.22 3.48
N GLU A 229 6.00 -1.06 3.34
CA GLU A 229 4.87 -1.69 4.03
C GLU A 229 5.30 -3.04 4.62
N ILE A 230 6.18 -2.97 5.63
CA ILE A 230 6.70 -4.15 6.31
C ILE A 230 6.00 -4.41 7.63
N ASN A 231 5.88 -5.67 8.02
CA ASN A 231 5.27 -6.06 9.29
C ASN A 231 6.30 -6.05 10.44
N THR A 232 6.15 -5.09 11.37
CA THR A 232 7.01 -5.04 12.57
C THR A 232 6.29 -5.42 13.87
N ARG A 233 5.13 -6.06 13.82
CA ARG A 233 4.34 -6.43 15.01
C ARG A 233 5.10 -7.32 15.99
N ARG A 234 6.02 -8.14 15.50
CA ARG A 234 6.85 -9.05 16.33
C ARG A 234 8.04 -8.34 16.99
N ALA A 235 8.33 -7.09 16.63
CA ALA A 235 9.40 -6.32 17.26
C ALA A 235 9.06 -6.04 18.73
N LYS A 236 10.00 -6.34 19.61
CA LYS A 236 9.83 -6.23 21.06
C LYS A 236 10.07 -4.81 21.58
N SER A 237 10.64 -3.95 20.75
CA SER A 237 10.98 -2.56 21.10
C SER A 237 10.97 -1.65 19.85
N ASP A 238 10.92 -0.35 20.10
CA ASP A 238 11.05 0.63 19.02
C ASP A 238 12.45 0.62 18.39
N ALA A 239 13.48 0.22 19.13
CA ALA A 239 14.82 0.03 18.57
C ALA A 239 14.85 -1.10 17.52
N GLU A 240 14.14 -2.20 17.76
CA GLU A 240 14.00 -3.28 16.79
C GLU A 240 13.19 -2.84 15.56
N ARG A 241 12.08 -2.08 15.76
CA ARG A 241 11.31 -1.49 14.66
C ARG A 241 12.16 -0.57 13.81
N LEU A 242 12.88 0.36 14.44
CA LEU A 242 13.78 1.27 13.73
C LEU A 242 14.86 0.53 12.95
N LYS A 243 15.42 -0.55 13.50
CA LYS A 243 16.39 -1.38 12.78
C LYS A 243 15.79 -1.97 11.50
N ALA A 244 14.56 -2.50 11.57
CA ALA A 244 13.83 -3.03 10.42
C ALA A 244 13.54 -1.93 9.38
N LEU A 245 12.98 -0.80 9.83
CA LEU A 245 12.66 0.34 8.98
C LEU A 245 13.90 0.93 8.29
N ARG A 246 15.02 1.09 9.00
CA ARG A 246 16.30 1.54 8.44
C ARG A 246 16.88 0.56 7.41
N LYS A 247 16.71 -0.75 7.65
CA LYS A 247 17.11 -1.77 6.66
C LYS A 247 16.29 -1.60 5.38
N THR A 248 14.98 -1.40 5.49
CA THR A 248 14.07 -1.24 4.35
C THR A 248 14.37 0.02 3.53
N VAL A 249 14.51 1.20 4.18
CA VAL A 249 14.82 2.44 3.45
C VAL A 249 16.19 2.40 2.79
N ARG A 250 17.17 1.77 3.44
CA ARG A 250 18.52 1.57 2.84
C ARG A 250 18.44 0.67 1.62
N PHE A 251 17.70 -0.43 1.70
CA PHE A 251 17.48 -1.34 0.58
C PHE A 251 16.88 -0.59 -0.62
N ALA A 252 15.80 0.16 -0.41
CA ALA A 252 15.18 0.96 -1.46
C ALA A 252 16.17 1.92 -2.12
N ARG A 253 16.89 2.71 -1.31
CA ARG A 253 17.85 3.69 -1.84
C ARG A 253 19.00 3.04 -2.60
N THR A 254 19.50 1.91 -2.13
CA THR A 254 20.57 1.16 -2.82
C THR A 254 20.12 0.74 -4.21
N HIS A 255 18.97 0.10 -4.34
CA HIS A 255 18.51 -0.47 -5.61
C HIS A 255 17.85 0.56 -6.54
N LEU A 256 17.44 1.72 -6.02
CA LEU A 256 17.04 2.88 -6.83
C LEU A 256 18.21 3.76 -7.25
N GLY A 257 19.46 3.45 -6.86
CA GLY A 257 20.62 4.28 -7.16
C GLY A 257 20.61 5.63 -6.44
N LEU A 258 19.84 5.77 -5.36
CA LEU A 258 19.75 7.00 -4.58
C LEU A 258 20.85 7.00 -3.52
N HIS A 259 21.85 7.85 -3.68
CA HIS A 259 22.88 8.00 -2.67
C HIS A 259 22.31 8.54 -1.36
N THR A 260 22.64 7.92 -0.23
CA THR A 260 22.33 8.47 1.10
C THR A 260 23.02 9.84 1.24
N ARG A 261 22.20 10.88 1.35
CA ARG A 261 22.68 12.20 1.77
C ARG A 261 23.04 12.20 3.24
#